data_c5976ec0da38c2198f49418a7fad994c
#
_entry.id   c5976ec0da38c2198f49418a7fad994c
#
_cell.length_a   1.000
_cell.length_b   1.000
_cell.length_c   1.000
_cell.angle_alpha   90.00
_cell.angle_beta   90.00
_cell.angle_gamma   90.00
#
_symmetry.space_group_name_H-M   'P 1'
#
loop_
_entity.id
_entity.type
_entity.pdbx_description
1 polymer ?
#
loop_
_entity_poly.entity_id
_entity_poly.type
_entity_poly.pdbx_seq_one_letter_code
_entity_poly.pdbx_strand_id
1 'polypeptide(L)'
;MYDLPEEDAAAEEETVPDYPVTVFFTREGYFKKIPPQSLRTAGAHKLKEGDEIIQQLETRNNVEALFFTDKQQVYKVRLAELEDGKVAQMGIFIPGRLGMDEGENVLSMVITGDYSGFMLFFFASGKCAKIPLSSYATKQNRRKLLKAYSDKEPLAMMLYLPEETELAIRTSASRMLLVGTAQIAAKTTRDSQGVAVVTLKKNQTIVSVVPADTLELANPHRYRVRSLPATGALIRAEDEGEQMSLCLLYTSPSPRDAHES
;
A
#
# COMPACT_ATOMS: atom_id res chain seq x y z
N MET A 1 -43.06 -35.92 -27.85
CA MET A 1 -42.71 -34.73 -27.05
C MET A 1 -41.77 -35.22 -26.00
N TYR A 2 -40.49 -35.20 -26.31
CA TYR A 2 -39.43 -35.67 -25.40
C TYR A 2 -38.78 -34.42 -24.80
N ASP A 3 -38.99 -34.21 -23.49
CA ASP A 3 -38.26 -33.25 -22.70
C ASP A 3 -36.83 -33.80 -22.53
N LEU A 4 -35.87 -33.07 -23.06
CA LEU A 4 -34.45 -33.24 -22.73
C LEU A 4 -34.21 -32.53 -21.40
N PRO A 5 -33.49 -33.16 -20.43
CA PRO A 5 -33.07 -32.46 -19.24
C PRO A 5 -32.04 -31.41 -19.63
N GLU A 6 -32.28 -30.18 -19.21
CA GLU A 6 -31.26 -29.11 -19.18
C GLU A 6 -30.11 -29.58 -18.28
N GLU A 7 -28.98 -29.91 -18.89
CA GLU A 7 -27.75 -30.08 -18.16
C GLU A 7 -27.38 -28.69 -17.55
N ASP A 8 -27.62 -28.55 -16.27
CA ASP A 8 -27.00 -27.54 -15.44
C ASP A 8 -25.47 -27.71 -15.55
N ALA A 9 -24.88 -26.93 -16.45
CA ALA A 9 -23.44 -26.73 -16.47
C ALA A 9 -23.08 -25.94 -15.18
N ALA A 10 -22.98 -26.66 -14.07
CA ALA A 10 -22.27 -26.19 -12.90
C ALA A 10 -20.85 -25.90 -13.36
N ALA A 11 -20.51 -24.60 -13.48
CA ALA A 11 -19.16 -24.17 -13.68
C ALA A 11 -18.34 -24.79 -12.53
N GLU A 12 -17.49 -25.76 -12.85
CA GLU A 12 -16.50 -26.28 -11.93
C GLU A 12 -15.72 -25.09 -11.42
N GLU A 13 -15.92 -24.71 -10.15
CA GLU A 13 -15.05 -23.79 -9.46
C GLU A 13 -13.67 -24.46 -9.46
N GLU A 14 -12.79 -24.01 -10.37
CA GLU A 14 -11.38 -24.41 -10.36
C GLU A 14 -10.85 -24.12 -8.97
N THR A 15 -10.63 -25.17 -8.18
CA THR A 15 -10.07 -25.06 -6.84
C THR A 15 -8.65 -24.55 -6.97
N VAL A 16 -8.46 -23.26 -6.63
CA VAL A 16 -7.14 -22.62 -6.65
C VAL A 16 -6.24 -23.31 -5.63
N PRO A 17 -5.07 -23.83 -6.03
CA PRO A 17 -4.15 -24.47 -5.10
C PRO A 17 -3.75 -23.49 -3.98
N ASP A 18 -3.93 -23.94 -2.74
CA ASP A 18 -3.61 -23.14 -1.54
C ASP A 18 -2.30 -23.63 -0.92
N TYR A 19 -1.23 -22.88 -1.12
CA TYR A 19 0.09 -23.12 -0.54
C TYR A 19 0.75 -21.81 -0.11
N PRO A 20 1.68 -21.86 0.87
CA PRO A 20 2.38 -20.67 1.34
C PRO A 20 3.36 -20.15 0.28
N VAL A 21 3.46 -18.83 0.18
CA VAL A 21 4.41 -18.13 -0.68
C VAL A 21 4.93 -16.88 0.00
N THR A 22 6.14 -16.45 -0.36
CA THR A 22 6.64 -15.11 -0.06
C THR A 22 6.58 -14.28 -1.33
N VAL A 23 5.97 -13.12 -1.25
CA VAL A 23 5.90 -12.17 -2.37
C VAL A 23 6.86 -11.01 -2.14
N PHE A 24 7.48 -10.57 -3.21
CA PHE A 24 8.43 -9.46 -3.24
C PHE A 24 7.98 -8.48 -4.31
N PHE A 25 8.03 -7.20 -4.00
CA PHE A 25 7.73 -6.14 -4.95
C PHE A 25 8.85 -5.11 -4.95
N THR A 26 9.29 -4.69 -6.14
CA THR A 26 10.40 -3.75 -6.29
C THR A 26 9.92 -2.35 -6.64
N ARG A 27 10.78 -1.36 -6.44
CA ARG A 27 10.50 0.05 -6.79
C ARG A 27 10.18 0.24 -8.27
N GLU A 28 10.85 -0.50 -9.15
CA GLU A 28 10.66 -0.43 -10.61
C GLU A 28 9.45 -1.26 -11.11
N GLY A 29 8.69 -1.87 -10.20
CA GLY A 29 7.44 -2.57 -10.54
C GLY A 29 7.59 -4.06 -10.86
N TYR A 30 8.67 -4.70 -10.44
CA TYR A 30 8.85 -6.14 -10.57
C TYR A 30 8.29 -6.88 -9.38
N PHE A 31 7.60 -7.97 -9.64
CA PHE A 31 6.97 -8.83 -8.67
C PHE A 31 7.53 -10.24 -8.73
N LYS A 32 7.76 -10.85 -7.57
CA LYS A 32 8.11 -12.27 -7.45
C LYS A 32 7.22 -12.95 -6.43
N LYS A 33 6.72 -14.12 -6.78
CA LYS A 33 6.02 -15.02 -5.87
C LYS A 33 6.87 -16.27 -5.74
N ILE A 34 7.42 -16.52 -4.56
CA ILE A 34 8.44 -17.57 -4.35
C ILE A 34 7.93 -18.53 -3.27
N PRO A 35 7.75 -19.83 -3.61
CA PRO A 35 7.47 -20.85 -2.61
C PRO A 35 8.63 -21.04 -1.64
N PRO A 36 8.38 -21.45 -0.37
CA PRO A 36 9.41 -21.56 0.66
C PRO A 36 10.58 -22.47 0.29
N GLN A 37 10.32 -23.53 -0.48
CA GLN A 37 11.36 -24.46 -0.93
C GLN A 37 12.39 -23.76 -1.84
N SER A 38 11.91 -22.90 -2.76
CA SER A 38 12.76 -22.14 -3.68
C SER A 38 13.49 -21.00 -2.96
N LEU A 39 12.99 -20.54 -1.82
CA LEU A 39 13.61 -19.48 -1.04
C LEU A 39 14.75 -20.00 -0.17
N ARG A 40 14.65 -21.22 0.37
CA ARG A 40 15.66 -21.82 1.27
C ARG A 40 17.03 -22.06 0.61
N THR A 41 17.05 -22.32 -0.68
CA THR A 41 18.26 -22.66 -1.45
C THR A 41 18.83 -21.47 -2.23
N ALA A 42 18.31 -20.27 -1.98
CA ALA A 42 18.55 -19.12 -2.83
C ALA A 42 19.72 -18.26 -2.30
N GLY A 43 20.48 -17.71 -3.23
CA GLY A 43 21.44 -16.62 -3.00
C GLY A 43 20.79 -15.24 -3.03
N ALA A 44 21.50 -14.25 -3.53
CA ALA A 44 20.98 -12.89 -3.66
C ALA A 44 19.88 -12.78 -4.72
N HIS A 45 18.92 -11.88 -4.49
CA HIS A 45 17.87 -11.56 -5.47
C HIS A 45 18.48 -10.94 -6.73
N LYS A 46 18.09 -11.46 -7.90
CA LYS A 46 18.33 -10.78 -9.16
C LYS A 46 17.35 -9.62 -9.28
N LEU A 47 17.87 -8.40 -9.38
CA LEU A 47 17.10 -7.18 -9.57
C LEU A 47 17.57 -6.48 -10.85
N LYS A 48 16.75 -5.57 -11.38
CA LYS A 48 17.19 -4.63 -12.41
C LYS A 48 18.26 -3.70 -11.81
N GLU A 49 19.17 -3.21 -12.63
CA GLU A 49 20.20 -2.27 -12.18
C GLU A 49 19.57 -1.02 -11.55
N GLY A 50 19.99 -0.70 -10.34
CA GLY A 50 19.45 0.42 -9.57
C GLY A 50 18.09 0.19 -8.89
N ASP A 51 17.49 -1.00 -9.06
CA ASP A 51 16.22 -1.35 -8.42
C ASP A 51 16.43 -1.93 -7.02
N GLU A 52 15.39 -1.85 -6.19
CA GLU A 52 15.40 -2.41 -4.84
C GLU A 52 14.05 -3.01 -4.48
N ILE A 53 14.06 -4.00 -3.59
CA ILE A 53 12.84 -4.57 -3.01
C ILE A 53 12.28 -3.57 -2.01
N ILE A 54 11.05 -3.12 -2.24
CA ILE A 54 10.35 -2.18 -1.36
C ILE A 54 9.27 -2.84 -0.50
N GLN A 55 8.79 -4.03 -0.89
CA GLN A 55 7.82 -4.79 -0.10
C GLN A 55 8.17 -6.27 -0.14
N GLN A 56 8.06 -6.92 1.02
CA GLN A 56 8.19 -8.36 1.20
C GLN A 56 7.13 -8.83 2.20
N LEU A 57 6.35 -9.84 1.81
CA LEU A 57 5.23 -10.35 2.61
C LEU A 57 5.13 -11.85 2.48
N GLU A 58 4.89 -12.53 3.59
CA GLU A 58 4.49 -13.94 3.60
C GLU A 58 2.96 -14.02 3.45
N THR A 59 2.49 -14.87 2.56
CA THR A 59 1.08 -15.04 2.27
C THR A 59 0.78 -16.42 1.68
N ARG A 60 -0.38 -16.58 1.09
CA ARG A 60 -0.83 -17.82 0.43
C ARG A 60 -1.18 -17.54 -1.03
N ASN A 61 -1.08 -18.57 -1.86
CA ASN A 61 -1.35 -18.47 -3.30
C ASN A 61 -2.81 -18.15 -3.65
N ASN A 62 -3.75 -18.47 -2.76
CA ASN A 62 -5.20 -18.34 -3.00
C ASN A 62 -5.79 -16.97 -2.66
N VAL A 63 -4.98 -15.94 -2.51
CA VAL A 63 -5.42 -14.57 -2.22
C VAL A 63 -5.25 -13.66 -3.44
N GLU A 64 -5.82 -12.47 -3.34
CA GLU A 64 -5.68 -11.42 -4.35
C GLU A 64 -4.64 -10.39 -3.93
N ALA A 65 -4.02 -9.74 -4.91
CA ALA A 65 -3.17 -8.57 -4.73
C ALA A 65 -3.80 -7.35 -5.41
N LEU A 66 -3.70 -6.21 -4.75
CA LEU A 66 -4.08 -4.90 -5.26
C LEU A 66 -2.82 -4.09 -5.53
N PHE A 67 -2.70 -3.54 -6.74
CA PHE A 67 -1.60 -2.65 -7.12
C PHE A 67 -2.16 -1.25 -7.31
N PHE A 68 -1.90 -0.36 -6.35
CA PHE A 68 -2.31 1.04 -6.40
C PHE A 68 -1.32 1.84 -7.22
N THR A 69 -1.83 2.76 -8.06
CA THR A 69 -1.01 3.52 -8.99
C THR A 69 -1.08 5.03 -8.76
N ASP A 70 -0.17 5.77 -9.36
CA ASP A 70 -0.11 7.23 -9.32
C ASP A 70 -1.20 7.92 -10.14
N LYS A 71 -2.00 7.16 -10.90
CA LYS A 71 -3.17 7.66 -11.66
C LYS A 71 -4.51 7.38 -10.97
N GLN A 72 -4.53 7.29 -9.64
CA GLN A 72 -5.73 7.04 -8.83
C GLN A 72 -6.50 5.78 -9.28
N GLN A 73 -5.75 4.77 -9.69
CA GLN A 73 -6.27 3.48 -10.13
C GLN A 73 -5.75 2.37 -9.23
N VAL A 74 -6.48 1.27 -9.16
CA VAL A 74 -6.00 0.05 -8.54
C VAL A 74 -6.29 -1.13 -9.47
N TYR A 75 -5.27 -1.96 -9.63
CA TYR A 75 -5.35 -3.20 -10.41
C TYR A 75 -5.40 -4.39 -9.48
N LYS A 76 -6.33 -5.29 -9.73
CA LYS A 76 -6.54 -6.51 -8.96
C LYS A 76 -6.15 -7.73 -9.75
N VAL A 77 -5.42 -8.64 -9.11
CA VAL A 77 -5.01 -9.91 -9.69
C VAL A 77 -5.03 -11.00 -8.62
N ARG A 78 -5.46 -12.20 -8.97
CA ARG A 78 -5.28 -13.38 -8.12
C ARG A 78 -3.82 -13.80 -8.14
N LEU A 79 -3.21 -14.07 -6.98
CA LEU A 79 -1.82 -14.54 -6.96
C LEU A 79 -1.63 -15.83 -7.75
N ALA A 80 -2.65 -16.69 -7.79
CA ALA A 80 -2.64 -17.90 -8.59
C ALA A 80 -2.48 -17.67 -10.11
N GLU A 81 -2.86 -16.50 -10.61
CA GLU A 81 -2.68 -16.11 -12.02
C GLU A 81 -1.26 -15.62 -12.34
N LEU A 82 -0.45 -15.40 -11.31
CA LEU A 82 0.95 -15.01 -11.41
C LEU A 82 1.83 -16.25 -11.17
N GLU A 83 2.79 -16.44 -12.03
CA GLU A 83 3.68 -17.61 -12.01
C GLU A 83 4.59 -17.59 -10.79
N ASP A 84 4.89 -18.79 -10.24
CA ASP A 84 5.92 -18.94 -9.22
C ASP A 84 7.29 -18.65 -9.82
N GLY A 85 8.07 -17.86 -9.11
CA GLY A 85 9.39 -17.44 -9.52
C GLY A 85 10.49 -17.99 -8.63
N LYS A 86 11.72 -17.62 -8.98
CA LYS A 86 12.94 -17.93 -8.21
C LYS A 86 13.67 -16.63 -7.87
N VAL A 87 14.45 -16.65 -6.81
CA VAL A 87 15.28 -15.51 -6.39
C VAL A 87 16.21 -15.02 -7.50
N ALA A 88 16.78 -15.96 -8.28
CA ALA A 88 17.69 -15.66 -9.40
C ALA A 88 17.00 -15.14 -10.67
N GLN A 89 15.67 -14.99 -10.67
CA GLN A 89 14.90 -14.42 -11.78
C GLN A 89 14.58 -12.96 -11.51
N MET A 90 14.40 -12.15 -12.56
CA MET A 90 13.99 -10.74 -12.44
C MET A 90 12.60 -10.59 -11.84
N GLY A 91 11.72 -11.54 -12.12
CA GLY A 91 10.30 -11.49 -11.76
C GLY A 91 9.41 -10.95 -12.88
N ILE A 92 8.15 -10.74 -12.55
CA ILE A 92 7.10 -10.28 -13.47
C ILE A 92 7.04 -8.76 -13.42
N PHE A 93 7.16 -8.10 -14.57
CA PHE A 93 6.94 -6.65 -14.66
C PHE A 93 5.44 -6.36 -14.64
N ILE A 94 4.94 -5.91 -13.49
CA ILE A 94 3.50 -5.74 -13.21
C ILE A 94 2.82 -4.77 -14.16
N PRO A 95 3.38 -3.56 -14.47
CA PRO A 95 2.72 -2.67 -15.41
C PRO A 95 2.43 -3.30 -16.77
N GLY A 96 3.39 -4.03 -17.31
CA GLY A 96 3.20 -4.76 -18.57
C GLY A 96 2.24 -5.94 -18.45
N ARG A 97 2.34 -6.71 -17.36
CA ARG A 97 1.49 -7.90 -17.13
C ARG A 97 0.02 -7.55 -16.96
N LEU A 98 -0.29 -6.42 -16.33
CA LEU A 98 -1.66 -5.98 -16.06
C LEU A 98 -2.19 -4.97 -17.08
N GLY A 99 -1.39 -4.63 -18.11
CA GLY A 99 -1.79 -3.69 -19.15
C GLY A 99 -2.10 -2.30 -18.61
N MET A 100 -1.23 -1.79 -17.73
CA MET A 100 -1.34 -0.44 -17.19
C MET A 100 -1.15 0.62 -18.29
N ASP A 101 -1.69 1.81 -18.06
CA ASP A 101 -1.56 2.91 -18.98
C ASP A 101 -0.10 3.36 -19.11
N GLU A 102 0.27 3.94 -20.24
CA GLU A 102 1.62 4.48 -20.45
C GLU A 102 1.98 5.53 -19.39
N GLY A 103 3.16 5.42 -18.79
CA GLY A 103 3.64 6.31 -17.74
C GLY A 103 2.93 6.13 -16.39
N GLU A 104 2.12 5.10 -16.21
CA GLU A 104 1.50 4.75 -14.94
C GLU A 104 2.47 3.93 -14.08
N ASN A 105 2.66 4.37 -12.83
CA ASN A 105 3.57 3.71 -11.89
C ASN A 105 2.80 3.11 -10.71
N VAL A 106 3.22 1.93 -10.31
CA VAL A 106 2.69 1.29 -9.10
C VAL A 106 3.33 1.92 -7.87
N LEU A 107 2.49 2.39 -6.95
CA LEU A 107 2.90 3.00 -5.70
C LEU A 107 2.99 2.00 -4.56
N SER A 108 2.06 1.06 -4.50
CA SER A 108 1.98 0.08 -3.42
C SER A 108 1.28 -1.18 -3.87
N MET A 109 1.76 -2.31 -3.35
CA MET A 109 1.10 -3.61 -3.45
C MET A 109 0.42 -3.92 -2.10
N VAL A 110 -0.83 -4.35 -2.13
CA VAL A 110 -1.57 -4.79 -0.95
C VAL A 110 -2.07 -6.20 -1.16
N ILE A 111 -1.73 -7.09 -0.26
CA ILE A 111 -2.27 -8.46 -0.24
C ILE A 111 -3.58 -8.43 0.55
N THR A 112 -4.67 -8.83 -0.10
CA THR A 112 -6.02 -8.59 0.43
C THR A 112 -6.42 -9.50 1.58
N GLY A 113 -5.88 -10.73 1.63
CA GLY A 113 -6.38 -11.71 2.58
C GLY A 113 -7.90 -11.87 2.47
N ASP A 114 -8.59 -11.57 3.54
CA ASP A 114 -10.05 -11.54 3.65
C ASP A 114 -10.66 -10.14 3.40
N TYR A 115 -9.88 -9.20 2.88
CA TYR A 115 -10.25 -7.79 2.72
C TYR A 115 -10.53 -7.04 4.02
N SER A 116 -9.98 -7.50 5.13
CA SER A 116 -9.99 -6.76 6.40
C SER A 116 -8.97 -5.61 6.39
N GLY A 117 -9.10 -4.71 7.37
CA GLY A 117 -8.20 -3.57 7.49
C GLY A 117 -8.60 -2.36 6.64
N PHE A 118 -7.67 -1.43 6.51
CA PHE A 118 -7.91 -0.12 5.93
C PHE A 118 -6.75 0.33 5.04
N MET A 119 -7.10 1.03 3.96
CA MET A 119 -6.16 1.90 3.25
C MET A 119 -6.25 3.31 3.83
N LEU A 120 -5.11 3.91 4.11
CA LEU A 120 -5.00 5.31 4.51
C LEU A 120 -4.30 6.10 3.41
N PHE A 121 -4.93 7.20 2.99
CA PHE A 121 -4.38 8.11 1.98
C PHE A 121 -4.20 9.48 2.64
N PHE A 122 -2.96 9.85 2.88
CA PHE A 122 -2.60 11.19 3.38
C PHE A 122 -2.35 12.12 2.21
N PHE A 123 -2.97 13.28 2.25
CA PHE A 123 -2.87 14.30 1.20
C PHE A 123 -2.00 15.49 1.63
N ALA A 124 -1.55 16.25 0.65
CA ALA A 124 -0.66 17.40 0.86
C ALA A 124 -1.23 18.46 1.83
N SER A 125 -2.55 18.55 1.96
CA SER A 125 -3.22 19.45 2.92
C SER A 125 -3.17 18.96 4.38
N GLY A 126 -2.73 17.74 4.64
CA GLY A 126 -2.78 17.12 5.96
C GLY A 126 -4.08 16.37 6.25
N LYS A 127 -4.97 16.22 5.27
CA LYS A 127 -6.14 15.35 5.36
C LYS A 127 -5.73 13.89 5.20
N CYS A 128 -6.54 13.00 5.76
CA CYS A 128 -6.42 11.56 5.57
C CYS A 128 -7.78 10.95 5.23
N ALA A 129 -7.83 10.19 4.15
CA ALA A 129 -8.95 9.33 3.82
C ALA A 129 -8.63 7.90 4.31
N LYS A 130 -9.41 7.41 5.27
CA LYS A 130 -9.34 6.04 5.78
C LYS A 130 -10.46 5.24 5.14
N ILE A 131 -10.10 4.30 4.26
CA ILE A 131 -11.03 3.54 3.44
C ILE A 131 -10.93 2.06 3.83
N PRO A 132 -12.04 1.39 4.22
CA PRO A 132 -12.02 -0.04 4.45
C PRO A 132 -11.52 -0.79 3.22
N LEU A 133 -10.63 -1.76 3.38
CA LEU A 133 -10.09 -2.54 2.26
C LEU A 133 -11.23 -3.26 1.50
N SER A 134 -12.30 -3.63 2.19
CA SER A 134 -13.52 -4.21 1.61
C SER A 134 -14.17 -3.33 0.53
N SER A 135 -13.90 -2.01 0.52
CA SER A 135 -14.38 -1.10 -0.55
C SER A 135 -13.75 -1.38 -1.91
N TYR A 136 -12.67 -2.14 -1.95
CA TYR A 136 -11.99 -2.59 -3.18
C TYR A 136 -12.36 -4.02 -3.57
N ALA A 137 -13.09 -4.74 -2.73
CA ALA A 137 -13.67 -6.03 -3.07
C ALA A 137 -14.77 -5.84 -4.13
N THR A 138 -14.73 -6.63 -5.20
CA THR A 138 -15.73 -6.59 -6.26
C THR A 138 -16.33 -7.96 -6.45
N LYS A 139 -17.66 -8.03 -6.60
CA LYS A 139 -18.38 -9.27 -6.90
C LYS A 139 -18.12 -9.79 -8.33
N GLN A 140 -17.66 -8.91 -9.22
CA GLN A 140 -17.30 -9.24 -10.59
C GLN A 140 -15.77 -9.25 -10.69
N ASN A 141 -15.27 -10.03 -11.63
CA ASN A 141 -13.85 -10.17 -11.93
C ASN A 141 -13.26 -8.90 -12.60
N ARG A 142 -13.52 -7.75 -11.98
CA ARG A 142 -12.98 -6.46 -12.44
C ARG A 142 -11.52 -6.37 -12.05
N ARG A 143 -10.66 -6.32 -13.04
CA ARG A 143 -9.21 -6.22 -12.84
C ARG A 143 -8.73 -4.80 -12.60
N LYS A 144 -9.48 -3.77 -13.00
CA LYS A 144 -9.14 -2.36 -12.87
C LYS A 144 -10.28 -1.59 -12.23
N LEU A 145 -9.99 -0.87 -11.16
CA LEU A 145 -10.90 0.05 -10.49
C LEU A 145 -10.38 1.47 -10.63
N LEU A 146 -11.22 2.34 -11.16
CA LEU A 146 -10.97 3.78 -11.24
C LEU A 146 -11.33 4.45 -9.91
N LYS A 147 -10.81 5.64 -9.67
CA LYS A 147 -11.06 6.43 -8.45
C LYS A 147 -10.76 5.61 -7.19
N ALA A 148 -9.58 5.02 -7.17
CA ALA A 148 -9.11 4.23 -6.04
C ALA A 148 -8.85 5.10 -4.80
N TYR A 149 -8.53 6.36 -5.00
CA TYR A 149 -8.40 7.41 -3.99
C TYR A 149 -8.65 8.77 -4.64
N SER A 150 -8.75 9.84 -3.84
CA SER A 150 -9.08 11.19 -4.34
C SER A 150 -7.97 11.77 -5.21
N ASP A 151 -8.37 12.43 -6.29
CA ASP A 151 -7.51 13.23 -7.18
C ASP A 151 -7.58 14.75 -6.89
N LYS A 152 -8.33 15.15 -5.86
CA LYS A 152 -8.55 16.57 -5.54
C LYS A 152 -7.34 17.28 -4.99
N GLU A 153 -6.43 16.52 -4.40
CA GLU A 153 -5.20 17.02 -3.80
C GLU A 153 -4.06 16.03 -4.08
N PRO A 154 -2.80 16.50 -4.14
CA PRO A 154 -1.66 15.59 -4.28
C PRO A 154 -1.61 14.60 -3.12
N LEU A 155 -1.40 13.33 -3.45
CA LEU A 155 -1.15 12.29 -2.48
C LEU A 155 0.25 12.50 -1.88
N ALA A 156 0.32 12.59 -0.56
CA ALA A 156 1.58 12.66 0.16
C ALA A 156 2.07 11.24 0.53
N MET A 157 1.16 10.38 0.99
CA MET A 157 1.52 9.04 1.44
C MET A 157 0.31 8.12 1.42
N MET A 158 0.53 6.82 1.15
CA MET A 158 -0.48 5.80 1.35
C MET A 158 0.09 4.64 2.14
N LEU A 159 -0.74 3.99 2.95
CA LEU A 159 -0.38 2.77 3.66
C LEU A 159 -1.60 1.89 3.89
N TYR A 160 -1.34 0.59 3.99
CA TYR A 160 -2.31 -0.40 4.41
C TYR A 160 -2.09 -0.74 5.89
N LEU A 161 -3.18 -0.82 6.64
CA LEU A 161 -3.19 -1.25 8.03
C LEU A 161 -4.18 -2.41 8.19
N PRO A 162 -3.72 -3.57 8.69
CA PRO A 162 -4.60 -4.72 8.92
C PRO A 162 -5.59 -4.47 10.07
N GLU A 163 -5.23 -3.61 11.01
CA GLU A 163 -6.02 -3.28 12.20
C GLU A 163 -5.75 -1.84 12.65
N GLU A 164 -6.57 -1.37 13.60
CA GLU A 164 -6.36 -0.06 14.22
C GLU A 164 -5.06 -0.04 15.01
N THR A 165 -4.31 1.03 14.86
CA THR A 165 -3.01 1.21 15.52
C THR A 165 -2.73 2.68 15.82
N GLU A 166 -1.60 2.97 16.45
CA GLU A 166 -1.09 4.32 16.61
C GLU A 166 -0.05 4.61 15.53
N LEU A 167 -0.20 5.71 14.82
CA LEU A 167 0.72 6.17 13.77
C LEU A 167 1.58 7.33 14.28
N ALA A 168 2.86 7.30 13.96
CA ALA A 168 3.76 8.43 14.09
C ALA A 168 3.83 9.19 12.77
N ILE A 169 3.39 10.42 12.77
CA ILE A 169 3.39 11.32 11.61
C ILE A 169 4.43 12.39 11.84
N ARG A 170 5.42 12.50 10.95
CA ARG A 170 6.43 13.55 10.95
C ARG A 170 6.15 14.59 9.88
N THR A 171 6.39 15.85 10.20
CA THR A 171 6.25 16.97 9.27
C THR A 171 7.59 17.63 8.98
N SER A 172 7.67 18.36 7.88
CA SER A 172 8.86 19.14 7.48
C SER A 172 9.20 20.28 8.45
N ALA A 173 8.30 20.58 9.40
CA ALA A 173 8.53 21.55 10.47
C ALA A 173 9.17 20.92 11.73
N SER A 174 9.80 19.75 11.61
CA SER A 174 10.38 18.97 12.71
C SER A 174 9.38 18.72 13.83
N ARG A 175 8.13 18.41 13.46
CA ARG A 175 7.08 18.07 14.42
C ARG A 175 6.64 16.62 14.23
N MET A 176 6.21 16.02 15.33
CA MET A 176 5.66 14.68 15.37
C MET A 176 4.28 14.69 16.03
N LEU A 177 3.41 13.86 15.47
CA LEU A 177 2.11 13.52 16.04
C LEU A 177 2.04 12.00 16.22
N LEU A 178 1.61 11.55 17.38
CA LEU A 178 1.13 10.17 17.55
C LEU A 178 -0.38 10.17 17.51
N VAL A 179 -0.92 9.52 16.49
CA VAL A 179 -2.35 9.53 16.18
C VAL A 179 -2.89 8.10 16.22
N GLY A 180 -3.83 7.83 17.12
CA GLY A 180 -4.60 6.58 17.06
C GLY A 180 -5.50 6.58 15.83
N THR A 181 -5.39 5.57 14.98
CA THR A 181 -6.15 5.51 13.72
C THR A 181 -7.65 5.42 13.92
N ALA A 182 -8.11 4.96 15.09
CA ALA A 182 -9.52 4.99 15.48
C ALA A 182 -10.11 6.41 15.57
N GLN A 183 -9.28 7.45 15.74
CA GLN A 183 -9.70 8.85 15.71
C GLN A 183 -10.01 9.34 14.28
N ILE A 184 -9.53 8.64 13.25
CA ILE A 184 -9.76 8.99 11.85
C ILE A 184 -11.03 8.29 11.39
N ALA A 185 -12.08 9.05 11.12
CA ALA A 185 -13.34 8.49 10.68
C ALA A 185 -13.20 7.81 9.31
N ALA A 186 -13.58 6.55 9.22
CA ALA A 186 -13.57 5.80 7.98
C ALA A 186 -14.63 6.35 6.99
N LYS A 187 -14.31 6.25 5.70
CA LYS A 187 -15.18 6.62 4.58
C LYS A 187 -15.37 5.42 3.67
N THR A 188 -16.59 5.16 3.26
CA THR A 188 -16.91 4.05 2.34
C THR A 188 -16.65 4.40 0.87
N THR A 189 -16.68 5.68 0.53
CA THR A 189 -16.41 6.17 -0.82
C THR A 189 -14.90 6.28 -1.04
N ARG A 190 -14.38 5.52 -1.99
CA ARG A 190 -12.94 5.40 -2.25
C ARG A 190 -12.26 6.74 -2.55
N ASP A 191 -12.88 7.60 -3.37
CA ASP A 191 -12.36 8.91 -3.77
C ASP A 191 -12.69 10.05 -2.78
N SER A 192 -12.99 9.70 -1.53
CA SER A 192 -13.17 10.67 -0.45
C SER A 192 -11.87 11.46 -0.19
N GLN A 193 -12.02 12.76 0.06
CA GLN A 193 -10.91 13.60 0.54
C GLN A 193 -10.56 13.34 2.01
N GLY A 194 -11.37 12.56 2.73
CA GLY A 194 -11.16 12.22 4.13
C GLY A 194 -11.44 13.36 5.09
N VAL A 195 -10.72 13.34 6.21
CA VAL A 195 -10.85 14.29 7.32
C VAL A 195 -9.50 14.96 7.59
N ALA A 196 -9.52 16.16 8.17
CA ALA A 196 -8.31 16.84 8.59
C ALA A 196 -7.64 16.08 9.76
N VAL A 197 -6.37 15.76 9.61
CA VAL A 197 -5.56 15.05 10.63
C VAL A 197 -4.38 15.91 11.09
N VAL A 198 -3.62 16.44 10.14
CA VAL A 198 -2.42 17.26 10.44
C VAL A 198 -2.70 18.70 10.05
N THR A 199 -2.47 19.63 10.97
CA THR A 199 -2.49 21.05 10.65
C THR A 199 -1.13 21.48 10.10
N LEU A 200 -1.09 21.75 8.80
CA LEU A 200 0.10 22.20 8.08
C LEU A 200 0.00 23.68 7.75
N LYS A 201 1.10 24.42 7.93
CA LYS A 201 1.25 25.79 7.45
C LYS A 201 1.68 25.77 5.97
N LYS A 202 1.63 26.93 5.32
CA LYS A 202 2.14 27.10 3.96
C LYS A 202 3.59 26.54 3.88
N ASN A 203 3.86 25.78 2.83
CA ASN A 203 5.16 25.14 2.57
C ASN A 203 5.57 24.04 3.58
N GLN A 204 4.68 23.58 4.44
CA GLN A 204 4.90 22.42 5.27
C GLN A 204 4.30 21.17 4.62
N THR A 205 4.95 20.03 4.82
CA THR A 205 4.55 18.74 4.26
C THR A 205 4.60 17.65 5.31
N ILE A 206 3.88 16.56 5.05
CA ILE A 206 4.09 15.30 5.77
C ILE A 206 5.36 14.66 5.18
N VAL A 207 6.30 14.30 6.06
CA VAL A 207 7.59 13.69 5.68
C VAL A 207 7.53 12.18 5.79
N SER A 208 6.90 11.67 6.85
CA SER A 208 6.75 10.23 7.05
C SER A 208 5.50 9.91 7.86
N VAL A 209 4.94 8.74 7.62
CA VAL A 209 3.88 8.12 8.41
C VAL A 209 4.27 6.65 8.61
N VAL A 210 4.48 6.25 9.86
CA VAL A 210 4.87 4.88 10.22
C VAL A 210 4.08 4.43 11.44
N PRO A 211 3.88 3.12 11.66
CA PRO A 211 3.38 2.63 12.94
C PRO A 211 4.27 3.10 14.09
N ALA A 212 3.67 3.60 15.16
CA ALA A 212 4.41 4.21 16.27
C ALA A 212 5.31 3.20 17.02
N ASP A 213 4.94 1.94 17.01
CA ASP A 213 5.68 0.83 17.62
C ASP A 213 6.99 0.49 16.87
N THR A 214 7.19 1.02 15.67
CA THR A 214 8.44 0.90 14.92
C THR A 214 9.50 1.92 15.36
N LEU A 215 9.13 2.87 16.24
CA LEU A 215 10.00 3.93 16.73
C LEU A 215 10.31 3.73 18.21
N GLU A 216 11.57 3.93 18.58
CA GLU A 216 12.00 4.03 19.99
C GLU A 216 11.95 5.50 20.41
N LEU A 217 10.87 5.89 21.09
CA LEU A 217 10.68 7.26 21.58
C LEU A 217 10.92 7.34 23.09
N ALA A 218 11.72 8.29 23.51
CA ALA A 218 12.01 8.52 24.93
C ALA A 218 10.76 8.97 25.71
N ASN A 219 9.92 9.80 25.07
CA ASN A 219 8.69 10.28 25.70
C ASN A 219 7.52 10.34 24.69
N PRO A 220 6.89 9.21 24.36
CA PRO A 220 5.79 9.18 23.39
C PRO A 220 4.57 10.00 23.80
N HIS A 221 4.29 10.15 25.10
CA HIS A 221 3.15 10.95 25.59
C HIS A 221 3.18 12.40 25.12
N ARG A 222 4.38 12.95 24.90
CA ARG A 222 4.56 14.30 24.38
C ARG A 222 3.93 14.51 23.01
N TYR A 223 3.95 13.48 22.19
CA TYR A 223 3.53 13.52 20.77
C TYR A 223 2.10 13.05 20.56
N ARG A 224 1.49 12.39 21.57
CA ARG A 224 0.10 11.91 21.46
C ARG A 224 -0.87 13.06 21.37
N VAL A 225 -1.72 13.01 20.35
CA VAL A 225 -2.77 13.99 20.12
C VAL A 225 -4.09 13.51 20.71
N ARG A 226 -4.85 14.43 21.32
CA ARG A 226 -6.14 14.12 21.93
C ARG A 226 -7.30 14.33 20.98
N SER A 227 -7.12 15.22 20.01
CA SER A 227 -8.16 15.57 19.02
C SER A 227 -7.50 15.94 17.69
N LEU A 228 -8.24 15.71 16.60
CA LEU A 228 -7.83 16.02 15.25
C LEU A 228 -8.62 17.21 14.69
N PRO A 229 -8.02 18.06 13.85
CA PRO A 229 -6.61 18.08 13.42
C PRO A 229 -5.67 18.64 14.49
N ALA A 230 -4.39 18.26 14.41
CA ALA A 230 -3.36 18.75 15.32
C ALA A 230 -2.07 19.13 14.57
N THR A 231 -1.32 20.07 15.17
CA THR A 231 -0.03 20.54 14.61
C THR A 231 1.13 19.62 15.01
N GLY A 232 0.99 18.88 16.10
CA GLY A 232 2.04 18.07 16.70
C GLY A 232 3.03 18.87 17.54
N ALA A 233 3.90 18.15 18.28
CA ALA A 233 4.94 18.71 19.10
C ALA A 233 6.28 18.71 18.37
N LEU A 234 7.15 19.70 18.68
CA LEU A 234 8.52 19.70 18.17
C LEU A 234 9.24 18.42 18.62
N ILE A 235 9.93 17.78 17.69
CA ILE A 235 10.74 16.59 17.96
C ILE A 235 11.93 17.02 18.81
N ARG A 236 12.20 16.26 19.87
CA ARG A 236 13.38 16.47 20.71
C ARG A 236 14.58 15.72 20.14
N ALA A 237 15.78 16.18 20.47
CA ALA A 237 17.03 15.57 19.98
C ALA A 237 17.13 14.08 20.32
N GLU A 238 16.63 13.66 21.49
CA GLU A 238 16.59 12.26 21.91
C GLU A 238 15.66 11.39 21.05
N ASP A 239 14.67 12.00 20.38
CA ASP A 239 13.68 11.34 19.53
C ASP A 239 13.97 11.57 18.02
N GLU A 240 15.03 12.30 17.68
CA GLU A 240 15.49 12.50 16.30
C GLU A 240 16.23 11.29 15.74
N GLY A 241 16.47 10.26 16.57
CA GLY A 241 17.27 9.06 16.26
C GLY A 241 17.17 8.60 14.83
N GLU A 242 18.27 8.04 14.35
CA GLU A 242 18.42 7.56 12.98
C GLU A 242 17.16 6.89 12.49
N GLN A 243 16.54 7.52 11.52
CA GLN A 243 15.41 6.99 10.81
C GLN A 243 15.91 5.75 10.09
N MET A 244 15.92 4.64 10.84
CA MET A 244 16.17 3.34 10.24
C MET A 244 15.32 3.26 8.99
N SER A 245 15.97 3.09 7.90
CA SER A 245 15.50 2.88 6.54
C SER A 245 14.52 1.68 6.46
N LEU A 246 13.38 1.77 7.12
CA LEU A 246 12.21 0.94 6.91
C LEU A 246 11.17 1.75 6.13
N CYS A 247 11.64 2.52 5.15
CA CYS A 247 10.79 3.10 4.12
C CYS A 247 10.33 2.02 3.14
N LEU A 248 9.60 1.06 3.66
CA LEU A 248 8.69 0.22 2.88
C LEU A 248 7.35 0.92 2.64
N LEU A 249 7.28 2.22 2.92
CA LEU A 249 6.13 3.05 2.69
C LEU A 249 6.50 4.04 1.59
N TYR A 250 5.75 3.96 0.50
CA TYR A 250 5.93 4.80 -0.67
C TYR A 250 5.93 6.29 -0.29
N THR A 251 7.05 6.96 -0.56
CA THR A 251 7.12 8.43 -0.59
C THR A 251 6.92 8.89 -2.03
N SER A 252 5.95 9.77 -2.26
CA SER A 252 5.73 10.39 -3.56
C SER A 252 7.04 10.99 -4.10
N PRO A 253 7.37 10.81 -5.39
CA PRO A 253 8.52 11.48 -5.98
C PRO A 253 8.37 13.00 -5.82
N SER A 254 9.47 13.63 -5.39
CA SER A 254 9.53 15.09 -5.26
C SER A 254 9.29 15.75 -6.62
N PRO A 255 8.53 16.86 -6.71
CA PRO A 255 8.26 17.55 -7.97
C PRO A 255 9.45 18.30 -8.57
N ARG A 256 10.68 17.88 -8.30
CA ARG A 256 11.89 18.59 -8.75
C ARG A 256 12.43 18.23 -10.13
N ASP A 257 11.89 17.19 -10.77
CA ASP A 257 12.42 16.72 -12.06
C ASP A 257 11.57 17.11 -13.28
N ALA A 258 10.71 18.14 -13.15
CA ALA A 258 9.86 18.62 -14.24
C ALA A 258 10.38 19.91 -14.93
N HIS A 259 11.66 20.24 -14.80
CA HIS A 259 12.27 21.32 -15.53
C HIS A 259 13.71 20.98 -15.90
N GLU A 260 13.87 20.29 -17.02
CA GLU A 260 15.00 20.44 -17.95
C GLU A 260 14.67 19.70 -19.24
N SER A 261 14.14 20.41 -20.19
CA SER A 261 14.45 20.38 -21.64
C SER A 261 13.57 21.36 -22.38
#